data_87d3dab0282798106cebac5cb7df2b82
#
_entry.id   87d3dab0282798106cebac5cb7df2b82
#
_cell.length_a   1.000
_cell.length_b   1.000
_cell.length_c   1.000
_cell.angle_alpha   90.00
_cell.angle_beta   90.00
_cell.angle_gamma   90.00
#
_symmetry.space_group_name_H-M   'P 1'
#
loop_
_entity.id
_entity.type
_entity.pdbx_description
1 polymer ?
#
loop_
_entity_poly.entity_id
_entity_poly.type
_entity_poly.pdbx_seq_one_letter_code
_entity_poly.pdbx_strand_id
1 'polypeptide(L)'
;DMEKIKELAKKTGAIFLKIEPLVEIKDKKVKNFLEKHKFVKSFEELQPTSRQILDISPIQEKILAQMKHKGRYNINLAKKKGIKITAGTGIRELKNFYKLFVETSRRDRFTPRAKIYFQKMLSTFEKKKWGKIYLAYYKHEPLAAVIPAFYQNTAVYLYGASSVKYRNLMAPYLVHWEIIKDAKKQGCKIYDLLAVSPKGVTRHKYDGITQFKEKFGGKHIELIGSYDLIFAPWLYNTYKIIEKQRRGL
;
A
#
# COMPACT_ATOMS: atom_id res chain seq x y z
N ASP A 1 -23.79 -14.45 -4.62
CA ASP A 1 -25.13 -14.91 -4.26
C ASP A 1 -25.44 -14.40 -2.84
N MET A 2 -26.40 -13.47 -2.72
CA MET A 2 -26.75 -12.80 -1.45
C MET A 2 -27.43 -13.77 -0.46
N GLU A 3 -28.18 -14.75 -0.94
CA GLU A 3 -28.84 -15.72 -0.05
C GLU A 3 -27.82 -16.62 0.65
N LYS A 4 -26.80 -17.09 -0.07
CA LYS A 4 -25.70 -17.86 0.55
C LYS A 4 -24.93 -17.04 1.59
N ILE A 5 -24.75 -15.74 1.38
CA ILE A 5 -24.10 -14.83 2.35
C ILE A 5 -24.96 -14.76 3.64
N LYS A 6 -26.28 -14.60 3.52
CA LYS A 6 -27.19 -14.55 4.66
C LYS A 6 -27.23 -15.88 5.43
N GLU A 7 -27.28 -17.00 4.69
CA GLU A 7 -27.22 -18.33 5.27
C GLU A 7 -25.93 -18.56 6.06
N LEU A 8 -24.77 -18.20 5.46
CA LEU A 8 -23.48 -18.29 6.13
C LEU A 8 -23.43 -17.40 7.37
N ALA A 9 -23.93 -16.18 7.29
CA ALA A 9 -23.99 -15.26 8.41
C ALA A 9 -24.83 -15.84 9.58
N LYS A 10 -25.99 -16.41 9.28
CA LYS A 10 -26.83 -17.10 10.27
C LYS A 10 -26.10 -18.29 10.92
N LYS A 11 -25.42 -19.11 10.10
CA LYS A 11 -24.66 -20.28 10.55
C LYS A 11 -23.47 -19.92 11.45
N THR A 12 -22.79 -18.79 11.16
CA THR A 12 -21.59 -18.35 11.89
C THR A 12 -21.88 -17.38 13.04
N GLY A 13 -23.14 -16.90 13.19
CA GLY A 13 -23.48 -15.83 14.13
C GLY A 13 -22.84 -14.47 13.78
N ALA A 14 -22.50 -14.25 12.50
CA ALA A 14 -21.91 -12.99 12.07
C ALA A 14 -22.89 -11.82 12.24
N ILE A 15 -22.44 -10.73 12.84
CA ILE A 15 -23.27 -9.53 13.06
C ILE A 15 -23.31 -8.61 11.84
N PHE A 16 -22.27 -8.61 11.00
CA PHE A 16 -22.20 -7.90 9.73
C PHE A 16 -21.14 -8.50 8.81
N LEU A 17 -21.22 -8.19 7.52
CA LEU A 17 -20.18 -8.44 6.53
C LEU A 17 -19.62 -7.09 6.07
N LYS A 18 -18.33 -6.86 6.25
CA LYS A 18 -17.61 -5.71 5.69
C LYS A 18 -16.99 -6.07 4.35
N ILE A 19 -17.19 -5.21 3.37
CA ILE A 19 -16.53 -5.31 2.06
C ILE A 19 -15.82 -4.00 1.70
N GLU A 20 -14.74 -4.11 0.93
CA GLU A 20 -13.96 -2.99 0.40
C GLU A 20 -13.75 -3.19 -1.11
N PRO A 21 -14.72 -2.83 -1.96
CA PRO A 21 -14.59 -2.97 -3.39
C PRO A 21 -13.45 -2.10 -3.94
N LEU A 22 -12.57 -2.70 -4.75
CA LEU A 22 -11.48 -1.97 -5.42
C LEU A 22 -11.97 -1.24 -6.67
N VAL A 23 -12.98 -0.41 -6.50
CA VAL A 23 -13.60 0.39 -7.58
C VAL A 23 -13.60 1.87 -7.22
N GLU A 24 -13.54 2.72 -8.25
CA GLU A 24 -13.56 4.17 -8.05
C GLU A 24 -14.92 4.64 -7.54
N ILE A 25 -14.91 5.69 -6.71
CA ILE A 25 -16.10 6.29 -6.10
C ILE A 25 -17.16 6.74 -7.13
N LYS A 26 -16.78 6.96 -8.38
CA LYS A 26 -17.68 7.34 -9.47
C LYS A 26 -18.42 6.16 -10.14
N ASP A 27 -18.10 4.91 -9.76
CA ASP A 27 -18.76 3.72 -10.35
C ASP A 27 -20.21 3.61 -9.87
N LYS A 28 -21.13 4.08 -10.73
CA LYS A 28 -22.57 4.05 -10.46
C LYS A 28 -23.13 2.63 -10.37
N LYS A 29 -22.57 1.67 -11.12
CA LYS A 29 -23.07 0.27 -11.13
C LYS A 29 -22.85 -0.37 -9.75
N VAL A 30 -21.67 -0.19 -9.19
CA VAL A 30 -21.36 -0.72 -7.86
C VAL A 30 -22.17 -0.01 -6.77
N LYS A 31 -22.33 1.32 -6.86
CA LYS A 31 -23.20 2.06 -5.92
C LYS A 31 -24.63 1.53 -5.92
N ASN A 32 -25.23 1.42 -7.08
CA ASN A 32 -26.60 0.90 -7.24
C ASN A 32 -26.73 -0.54 -6.70
N PHE A 33 -25.70 -1.39 -6.93
CA PHE A 33 -25.67 -2.74 -6.36
C PHE A 33 -25.66 -2.71 -4.84
N LEU A 34 -24.81 -1.88 -4.23
CA LEU A 34 -24.68 -1.75 -2.77
C LEU A 34 -26.00 -1.26 -2.16
N GLU A 35 -26.62 -0.23 -2.72
CA GLU A 35 -27.90 0.32 -2.28
C GLU A 35 -29.02 -0.72 -2.40
N LYS A 36 -29.15 -1.39 -3.56
CA LYS A 36 -30.14 -2.46 -3.80
C LYS A 36 -30.05 -3.58 -2.76
N HIS A 37 -28.83 -3.93 -2.34
CA HIS A 37 -28.59 -4.99 -1.37
C HIS A 37 -28.45 -4.50 0.08
N LYS A 38 -28.84 -3.25 0.35
CA LYS A 38 -28.88 -2.64 1.71
C LYS A 38 -27.50 -2.61 2.41
N PHE A 39 -26.41 -2.51 1.65
CA PHE A 39 -25.12 -2.18 2.21
C PHE A 39 -25.12 -0.70 2.64
N VAL A 40 -24.62 -0.44 3.84
CA VAL A 40 -24.44 0.91 4.36
C VAL A 40 -22.98 1.30 4.35
N LYS A 41 -22.67 2.59 4.17
CA LYS A 41 -21.30 3.09 4.26
C LYS A 41 -20.76 2.78 5.66
N SER A 42 -19.60 2.11 5.72
CA SER A 42 -18.97 1.79 6.99
C SER A 42 -18.53 3.06 7.74
N PHE A 43 -18.54 3.01 9.06
CA PHE A 43 -18.01 4.08 9.90
C PHE A 43 -16.48 4.13 9.90
N GLU A 44 -15.83 3.12 9.35
CA GLU A 44 -14.37 3.01 9.28
C GLU A 44 -13.89 2.51 7.92
N GLU A 45 -12.73 2.98 7.52
CA GLU A 45 -12.00 2.47 6.36
C GLU A 45 -10.84 1.59 6.85
N LEU A 46 -10.77 0.34 6.41
CA LEU A 46 -9.65 -0.55 6.73
C LEU A 46 -8.45 -0.30 5.83
N GLN A 47 -8.73 0.05 4.57
CA GLN A 47 -7.71 0.35 3.57
C GLN A 47 -7.81 1.80 3.11
N PRO A 48 -6.70 2.41 2.69
CA PRO A 48 -6.71 3.77 2.14
C PRO A 48 -7.61 3.84 0.89
N THR A 49 -8.54 4.78 0.89
CA THR A 49 -9.42 5.05 -0.26
C THR A 49 -8.74 5.90 -1.33
N SER A 50 -7.91 6.86 -0.91
CA SER A 50 -7.13 7.71 -1.83
C SER A 50 -5.81 7.06 -2.15
N ARG A 51 -5.55 6.77 -3.43
CA ARG A 51 -4.38 6.03 -3.89
C ARG A 51 -3.70 6.67 -5.09
N GLN A 52 -2.37 6.48 -5.18
CA GLN A 52 -1.59 6.84 -6.37
C GLN A 52 -1.30 5.59 -7.19
N ILE A 53 -1.81 5.55 -8.41
CA ILE A 53 -1.72 4.40 -9.32
C ILE A 53 -0.88 4.76 -10.54
N LEU A 54 0.15 3.96 -10.83
CA LEU A 54 0.99 4.09 -12.00
C LEU A 54 0.63 3.03 -13.04
N ASP A 55 0.46 3.44 -14.30
CA ASP A 55 0.48 2.51 -15.43
C ASP A 55 1.94 2.18 -15.76
N ILE A 56 2.31 0.92 -15.56
CA ILE A 56 3.65 0.41 -15.86
C ILE A 56 3.63 -0.54 -17.07
N SER A 57 2.53 -0.60 -17.82
CA SER A 57 2.42 -1.41 -19.05
C SER A 57 3.35 -0.93 -20.18
N PRO A 58 3.59 0.40 -20.40
CA PRO A 58 4.43 0.87 -21.47
C PRO A 58 5.92 0.50 -21.30
N ILE A 59 6.74 0.74 -22.31
CA ILE A 59 8.21 0.59 -22.23
C ILE A 59 8.80 1.53 -21.17
N GLN A 60 9.99 1.19 -20.67
CA GLN A 60 10.60 1.88 -19.51
C GLN A 60 10.79 3.38 -19.75
N GLU A 61 11.13 3.77 -20.96
CA GLU A 61 11.31 5.16 -21.37
C GLU A 61 10.02 5.96 -21.23
N LYS A 62 8.88 5.37 -21.63
CA LYS A 62 7.55 5.99 -21.48
C LYS A 62 7.11 6.04 -20.00
N ILE A 63 7.45 5.03 -19.20
CA ILE A 63 7.20 5.06 -17.75
C ILE A 63 8.02 6.18 -17.10
N LEU A 64 9.28 6.34 -17.46
CA LEU A 64 10.09 7.46 -16.98
C LEU A 64 9.52 8.81 -17.45
N ALA A 65 9.06 8.91 -18.69
CA ALA A 65 8.51 10.15 -19.24
C ALA A 65 7.25 10.62 -18.48
N GLN A 66 6.40 9.70 -17.99
CA GLN A 66 5.22 10.07 -17.18
C GLN A 66 5.56 10.56 -15.76
N MET A 67 6.79 10.31 -15.26
CA MET A 67 7.22 10.80 -13.96
C MET A 67 7.45 12.30 -13.98
N LYS A 68 7.23 13.00 -12.84
CA LYS A 68 7.65 14.40 -12.69
C LYS A 68 9.18 14.51 -12.88
N HIS A 69 9.66 15.62 -13.41
CA HIS A 69 11.10 15.87 -13.64
C HIS A 69 11.95 15.51 -12.40
N LYS A 70 11.52 15.94 -11.20
CA LYS A 70 12.22 15.65 -9.93
C LYS A 70 12.31 14.16 -9.61
N GLY A 71 11.31 13.35 -10.02
CA GLY A 71 11.34 11.89 -9.84
C GLY A 71 12.45 11.26 -10.68
N ARG A 72 12.49 11.56 -12.01
CA ARG A 72 13.54 11.09 -12.92
C ARG A 72 14.93 11.53 -12.48
N TYR A 73 15.06 12.81 -12.11
CA TYR A 73 16.32 13.36 -11.60
C TYR A 73 16.82 12.58 -10.38
N ASN A 74 15.95 12.31 -9.39
CA ASN A 74 16.33 11.61 -8.17
C ASN A 74 16.72 10.15 -8.41
N ILE A 75 16.08 9.44 -9.34
CA ILE A 75 16.49 8.09 -9.76
C ILE A 75 17.91 8.12 -10.33
N ASN A 76 18.19 9.04 -11.25
CA ASN A 76 19.50 9.17 -11.88
C ASN A 76 20.57 9.62 -10.88
N LEU A 77 20.23 10.53 -9.96
CA LEU A 77 21.13 10.96 -8.89
C LEU A 77 21.54 9.79 -8.02
N ALA A 78 20.57 8.96 -7.55
CA ALA A 78 20.86 7.80 -6.73
C ALA A 78 21.81 6.81 -7.48
N LYS A 79 21.58 6.55 -8.77
CA LYS A 79 22.47 5.74 -9.60
C LYS A 79 23.88 6.32 -9.65
N LYS A 80 24.02 7.62 -10.01
CA LYS A 80 25.32 8.31 -10.09
C LYS A 80 26.09 8.33 -8.77
N LYS A 81 25.37 8.40 -7.64
CA LYS A 81 25.96 8.36 -6.29
C LYS A 81 26.32 6.95 -5.81
N GLY A 82 26.17 5.92 -6.64
CA GLY A 82 26.61 4.55 -6.35
C GLY A 82 25.66 3.79 -5.42
N ILE A 83 24.38 4.16 -5.34
CA ILE A 83 23.39 3.36 -4.62
C ILE A 83 23.23 2.01 -5.32
N LYS A 84 23.39 0.93 -4.57
CA LYS A 84 23.19 -0.46 -5.04
C LYS A 84 21.89 -1.02 -4.50
N ILE A 85 21.15 -1.72 -5.35
CA ILE A 85 19.89 -2.39 -4.96
C ILE A 85 20.11 -3.88 -4.87
N THR A 86 19.64 -4.49 -3.78
CA THR A 86 19.52 -5.94 -3.63
C THR A 86 18.07 -6.31 -3.39
N ALA A 87 17.70 -7.56 -3.67
CA ALA A 87 16.37 -8.05 -3.41
C ALA A 87 16.40 -9.52 -2.95
N GLY A 88 15.58 -9.88 -1.97
CA GLY A 88 15.50 -11.24 -1.43
C GLY A 88 14.47 -11.38 -0.32
N THR A 89 14.31 -12.64 0.14
CA THR A 89 13.38 -13.02 1.23
C THR A 89 14.12 -13.51 2.47
N GLY A 90 15.45 -13.50 2.44
CA GLY A 90 16.31 -14.12 3.44
C GLY A 90 16.34 -13.36 4.79
N ILE A 91 16.98 -14.00 5.76
CA ILE A 91 17.14 -13.49 7.14
C ILE A 91 17.90 -12.16 7.16
N ARG A 92 18.90 -12.00 6.29
CA ARG A 92 19.70 -10.78 6.17
C ARG A 92 18.86 -9.60 5.69
N GLU A 93 18.06 -9.82 4.63
CA GLU A 93 17.15 -8.82 4.08
C GLU A 93 16.11 -8.41 5.11
N LEU A 94 15.50 -9.37 5.80
CA LEU A 94 14.54 -9.10 6.87
C LEU A 94 15.16 -8.31 8.03
N LYS A 95 16.38 -8.65 8.46
CA LYS A 95 17.11 -7.94 9.54
C LYS A 95 17.31 -6.46 9.17
N ASN A 96 17.78 -6.20 7.95
CA ASN A 96 18.08 -4.85 7.48
C ASN A 96 16.79 -4.04 7.22
N PHE A 97 15.76 -4.66 6.64
CA PHE A 97 14.44 -4.04 6.51
C PHE A 97 13.89 -3.66 7.88
N TYR A 98 13.89 -4.59 8.84
CA TYR A 98 13.29 -4.36 10.15
C TYR A 98 14.02 -3.27 10.96
N LYS A 99 15.34 -3.19 10.84
CA LYS A 99 16.13 -2.08 11.41
C LYS A 99 15.65 -0.73 10.88
N LEU A 100 15.55 -0.59 9.56
CA LEU A 100 15.04 0.63 8.92
C LEU A 100 13.57 0.90 9.27
N PHE A 101 12.76 -0.15 9.39
CA PHE A 101 11.33 -0.02 9.69
C PHE A 101 11.10 0.52 11.10
N VAL A 102 11.87 0.06 12.10
CA VAL A 102 11.83 0.60 13.45
C VAL A 102 12.34 2.04 13.49
N GLU A 103 13.41 2.39 12.75
CA GLU A 103 13.88 3.78 12.63
C GLU A 103 12.78 4.67 12.04
N THR A 104 12.14 4.21 10.97
CA THR A 104 11.02 4.90 10.31
C THR A 104 9.83 5.07 11.25
N SER A 105 9.44 4.03 11.98
CA SER A 105 8.30 4.09 12.90
C SER A 105 8.49 5.10 14.03
N ARG A 106 9.70 5.22 14.56
CA ARG A 106 10.03 6.22 15.58
C ARG A 106 9.96 7.65 15.03
N ARG A 107 10.54 7.86 13.84
CA ARG A 107 10.50 9.15 13.16
C ARG A 107 9.08 9.60 12.82
N ASP A 108 8.26 8.69 12.27
CA ASP A 108 6.93 8.98 11.73
C ASP A 108 5.81 8.70 12.76
N ARG A 109 6.18 8.35 14.01
CA ARG A 109 5.30 8.19 15.18
C ARG A 109 4.16 7.18 14.99
N PHE A 110 4.50 5.98 14.49
CA PHE A 110 3.55 4.88 14.44
C PHE A 110 4.08 3.62 15.13
N THR A 111 3.18 2.75 15.58
CA THR A 111 3.55 1.47 16.21
C THR A 111 4.02 0.48 15.13
N PRO A 112 5.27 0.00 15.18
CA PRO A 112 5.76 -0.96 14.21
C PRO A 112 5.11 -2.33 14.43
N ARG A 113 4.77 -3.01 13.33
CA ARG A 113 4.39 -4.43 13.38
C ARG A 113 5.57 -5.28 13.88
N ALA A 114 5.29 -6.33 14.63
CA ALA A 114 6.30 -7.25 15.13
C ALA A 114 7.08 -7.92 13.97
N LYS A 115 8.37 -8.19 14.18
CA LYS A 115 9.26 -8.83 13.19
C LYS A 115 8.73 -10.17 12.69
N ILE A 116 8.10 -10.95 13.57
CA ILE A 116 7.50 -12.25 13.24
C ILE A 116 6.39 -12.14 12.18
N TYR A 117 5.65 -11.04 12.14
CA TYR A 117 4.67 -10.78 11.10
C TYR A 117 5.32 -10.75 9.70
N PHE A 118 6.41 -10.00 9.56
CA PHE A 118 7.15 -9.92 8.30
C PHE A 118 7.81 -11.24 7.92
N GLN A 119 8.30 -11.99 8.90
CA GLN A 119 8.88 -13.32 8.69
C GLN A 119 7.85 -14.29 8.09
N LYS A 120 6.64 -14.36 8.67
CA LYS A 120 5.54 -15.18 8.15
C LYS A 120 5.08 -14.72 6.76
N MET A 121 4.97 -13.42 6.55
CA MET A 121 4.62 -12.86 5.25
C MET A 121 5.65 -13.22 4.17
N LEU A 122 6.93 -13.04 4.44
CA LEU A 122 8.01 -13.35 3.50
C LEU A 122 8.09 -14.85 3.18
N SER A 123 7.88 -15.74 4.15
CA SER A 123 7.79 -17.18 3.90
C SER A 123 6.66 -17.52 2.90
N THR A 124 5.51 -16.85 3.03
CA THR A 124 4.41 -17.00 2.07
C THR A 124 4.77 -16.42 0.71
N PHE A 125 5.40 -15.24 0.68
CA PHE A 125 5.81 -14.56 -0.56
C PHE A 125 6.85 -15.38 -1.34
N GLU A 126 7.79 -16.01 -0.66
CA GLU A 126 8.77 -16.89 -1.28
C GLU A 126 8.11 -18.08 -1.94
N LYS A 127 7.26 -18.82 -1.19
CA LYS A 127 6.53 -19.99 -1.70
C LYS A 127 5.65 -19.68 -2.92
N LYS A 128 4.98 -18.51 -2.89
CA LYS A 128 4.02 -18.10 -3.93
C LYS A 128 4.62 -17.17 -4.99
N LYS A 129 5.88 -16.76 -4.83
CA LYS A 129 6.55 -15.74 -5.67
C LYS A 129 5.81 -14.40 -5.70
N TRP A 130 5.14 -14.04 -4.60
CA TRP A 130 4.30 -12.83 -4.51
C TRP A 130 5.06 -11.57 -4.11
N GLY A 131 6.31 -11.65 -3.73
CA GLY A 131 7.09 -10.49 -3.35
C GLY A 131 8.42 -10.83 -2.68
N LYS A 132 9.19 -9.80 -2.42
CA LYS A 132 10.48 -9.86 -1.75
C LYS A 132 10.82 -8.49 -1.17
N ILE A 133 11.83 -8.40 -0.31
CA ILE A 133 12.36 -7.13 0.18
C ILE A 133 13.33 -6.58 -0.86
N TYR A 134 13.16 -5.32 -1.23
CA TYR A 134 14.15 -4.54 -1.98
C TYR A 134 14.87 -3.61 -1.02
N LEU A 135 16.20 -3.59 -1.06
CA LEU A 135 17.06 -2.80 -0.19
C LEU A 135 18.02 -1.95 -1.02
N ALA A 136 18.10 -0.67 -0.69
CA ALA A 136 19.10 0.22 -1.23
C ALA A 136 20.25 0.38 -0.26
N TYR A 137 21.48 0.20 -0.74
CA TYR A 137 22.70 0.33 0.05
C TYR A 137 23.61 1.43 -0.49
N TYR A 138 24.28 2.09 0.44
CA TYR A 138 25.41 2.95 0.17
C TYR A 138 26.57 2.57 1.11
N LYS A 139 27.76 2.23 0.59
CA LYS A 139 28.92 1.79 1.38
C LYS A 139 28.56 0.75 2.46
N HIS A 140 27.81 -0.29 2.08
CA HIS A 140 27.32 -1.37 2.95
C HIS A 140 26.22 -0.97 3.97
N GLU A 141 25.85 0.30 4.10
CA GLU A 141 24.73 0.73 4.95
C GLU A 141 23.40 0.65 4.18
N PRO A 142 22.36 0.01 4.76
CA PRO A 142 21.01 0.05 4.17
C PRO A 142 20.38 1.42 4.42
N LEU A 143 19.91 2.08 3.35
CA LEU A 143 19.33 3.42 3.40
C LEU A 143 17.81 3.45 3.17
N ALA A 144 17.31 2.52 2.37
CA ALA A 144 15.90 2.41 2.10
C ALA A 144 15.53 0.96 1.84
N ALA A 145 14.32 0.59 2.20
CA ALA A 145 13.77 -0.74 1.96
C ALA A 145 12.29 -0.65 1.59
N VAL A 146 11.85 -1.53 0.69
CA VAL A 146 10.45 -1.67 0.29
C VAL A 146 10.10 -3.14 0.17
N ILE A 147 8.92 -3.50 0.65
CA ILE A 147 8.29 -4.80 0.41
C ILE A 147 7.08 -4.55 -0.49
N PRO A 148 7.17 -4.83 -1.80
CA PRO A 148 6.01 -4.89 -2.68
C PRO A 148 5.36 -6.26 -2.61
N ALA A 149 4.07 -6.33 -2.97
CA ALA A 149 3.42 -7.57 -3.38
C ALA A 149 3.16 -7.55 -4.88
N PHE A 150 3.35 -8.70 -5.54
CA PHE A 150 3.03 -8.92 -6.95
C PHE A 150 1.90 -9.94 -7.02
N TYR A 151 0.77 -9.53 -7.56
CA TYR A 151 -0.37 -10.41 -7.71
C TYR A 151 -1.12 -10.10 -9.01
N GLN A 152 -1.35 -11.13 -9.82
CA GLN A 152 -1.93 -10.97 -11.15
C GLN A 152 -1.19 -9.90 -11.97
N ASN A 153 -1.88 -8.84 -12.38
CA ASN A 153 -1.34 -7.75 -13.19
C ASN A 153 -0.93 -6.51 -12.36
N THR A 154 -0.90 -6.62 -11.03
CA THR A 154 -0.67 -5.47 -10.12
C THR A 154 0.50 -5.73 -9.18
N ALA A 155 1.40 -4.76 -9.11
CA ALA A 155 2.35 -4.61 -8.02
C ALA A 155 1.81 -3.62 -7.01
N VAL A 156 1.93 -3.92 -5.70
CA VAL A 156 1.42 -3.06 -4.61
C VAL A 156 2.54 -2.71 -3.65
N TYR A 157 2.72 -1.43 -3.35
CA TYR A 157 3.69 -0.95 -2.34
C TYR A 157 3.16 -1.15 -0.93
N LEU A 158 3.43 -2.29 -0.30
CA LEU A 158 2.88 -2.64 1.02
C LEU A 158 3.60 -1.95 2.17
N TYR A 159 4.92 -2.03 2.22
CA TYR A 159 5.73 -1.49 3.32
C TYR A 159 6.95 -0.78 2.78
N GLY A 160 7.28 0.36 3.37
CA GLY A 160 8.49 1.11 3.07
C GLY A 160 9.17 1.60 4.34
N ALA A 161 10.48 1.68 4.27
CA ALA A 161 11.31 2.19 5.34
C ALA A 161 12.51 2.95 4.78
N SER A 162 12.97 3.97 5.50
CA SER A 162 14.15 4.74 5.08
C SER A 162 14.89 5.33 6.26
N SER A 163 16.21 5.31 6.18
CA SER A 163 17.08 6.00 7.15
C SER A 163 17.02 7.51 6.96
N VAL A 164 17.31 8.24 8.03
CA VAL A 164 17.57 9.68 7.98
C VAL A 164 18.97 9.99 7.45
N LYS A 165 19.88 9.01 7.48
CA LYS A 165 21.24 9.16 6.96
C LYS A 165 21.22 9.25 5.43
N TYR A 166 22.09 10.08 4.87
CA TYR A 166 22.31 10.21 3.43
C TYR A 166 21.02 10.43 2.60
N ARG A 167 20.04 11.17 3.15
CA ARG A 167 18.77 11.47 2.47
C ARG A 167 18.97 12.15 1.11
N ASN A 168 20.05 12.93 0.99
CA ASN A 168 20.46 13.59 -0.25
C ASN A 168 20.84 12.63 -1.39
N LEU A 169 21.09 11.35 -1.10
CA LEU A 169 21.38 10.32 -2.10
C LEU A 169 20.13 9.76 -2.78
N MET A 170 18.93 10.13 -2.32
CA MET A 170 17.64 9.79 -2.95
C MET A 170 17.39 8.28 -3.13
N ALA A 171 17.94 7.45 -2.26
CA ALA A 171 17.88 5.99 -2.33
C ALA A 171 16.44 5.41 -2.52
N PRO A 172 15.37 5.93 -1.85
CA PRO A 172 14.00 5.42 -2.05
C PRO A 172 13.53 5.47 -3.51
N TYR A 173 13.93 6.50 -4.29
CA TYR A 173 13.53 6.62 -5.69
C TYR A 173 14.08 5.48 -6.55
N LEU A 174 15.32 5.10 -6.33
CA LEU A 174 15.94 4.01 -7.07
C LEU A 174 15.33 2.66 -6.67
N VAL A 175 14.98 2.43 -5.38
CA VAL A 175 14.28 1.22 -4.95
C VAL A 175 12.97 1.05 -5.72
N HIS A 176 12.13 2.08 -5.77
CA HIS A 176 10.86 2.02 -6.50
C HIS A 176 11.06 1.81 -7.99
N TRP A 177 12.09 2.42 -8.60
CA TRP A 177 12.40 2.18 -9.99
C TRP A 177 12.78 0.72 -10.28
N GLU A 178 13.59 0.10 -9.43
CA GLU A 178 13.93 -1.33 -9.55
C GLU A 178 12.70 -2.23 -9.37
N ILE A 179 11.80 -1.89 -8.44
CA ILE A 179 10.52 -2.59 -8.27
C ILE A 179 9.67 -2.49 -9.53
N ILE A 180 9.56 -1.31 -10.14
CA ILE A 180 8.81 -1.12 -11.40
C ILE A 180 9.36 -2.02 -12.50
N LYS A 181 10.68 -2.10 -12.65
CA LYS A 181 11.33 -2.97 -13.66
C LYS A 181 11.03 -4.44 -13.42
N ASP A 182 11.12 -4.89 -12.16
CA ASP A 182 10.84 -6.28 -11.81
C ASP A 182 9.35 -6.62 -11.92
N ALA A 183 8.45 -5.72 -11.54
CA ALA A 183 7.02 -5.85 -11.71
C ALA A 183 6.65 -6.07 -13.18
N LYS A 184 7.23 -5.27 -14.10
CA LYS A 184 7.06 -5.48 -15.54
C LYS A 184 7.52 -6.86 -16.00
N LYS A 185 8.68 -7.32 -15.55
CA LYS A 185 9.19 -8.67 -15.90
C LYS A 185 8.25 -9.78 -15.42
N GLN A 186 7.48 -9.54 -14.33
CA GLN A 186 6.48 -10.46 -13.80
C GLN A 186 5.10 -10.28 -14.45
N GLY A 187 4.96 -9.45 -15.48
CA GLY A 187 3.71 -9.23 -16.21
C GLY A 187 2.76 -8.21 -15.57
N CYS A 188 3.18 -7.52 -14.49
CA CYS A 188 2.36 -6.46 -13.91
C CYS A 188 2.22 -5.27 -14.88
N LYS A 189 1.00 -4.74 -14.95
CA LYS A 189 0.65 -3.56 -15.74
C LYS A 189 0.42 -2.33 -14.87
N ILE A 190 0.21 -2.53 -13.59
CA ILE A 190 -0.12 -1.49 -12.61
C ILE A 190 0.87 -1.54 -11.45
N TYR A 191 1.31 -0.36 -10.97
CA TYR A 191 1.95 -0.22 -9.68
C TYR A 191 1.11 0.67 -8.76
N ASP A 192 0.45 0.06 -7.78
CA ASP A 192 -0.32 0.75 -6.75
C ASP A 192 0.62 1.19 -5.62
N LEU A 193 0.82 2.50 -5.51
CA LEU A 193 1.62 3.09 -4.44
C LEU A 193 0.83 3.25 -3.12
N LEU A 194 -0.44 2.78 -3.08
CA LEU A 194 -1.35 2.90 -1.94
C LEU A 194 -1.54 4.36 -1.47
N ALA A 195 -1.79 4.53 -0.18
CA ALA A 195 -2.25 5.73 0.50
C ALA A 195 -1.57 7.03 0.04
N VAL A 196 -2.38 7.98 -0.35
CA VAL A 196 -2.04 9.40 -0.52
C VAL A 196 -3.09 10.26 0.21
N SER A 197 -2.79 11.55 0.38
CA SER A 197 -3.78 12.49 0.94
C SER A 197 -4.98 12.62 0.01
N PRO A 198 -6.21 12.64 0.52
CA PRO A 198 -7.39 12.91 -0.29
C PRO A 198 -7.27 14.28 -0.99
N LYS A 199 -7.84 14.41 -2.19
CA LYS A 199 -7.82 15.67 -2.94
C LYS A 199 -8.55 16.76 -2.16
N GLY A 200 -7.94 17.94 -2.13
CA GLY A 200 -8.53 19.11 -1.46
C GLY A 200 -8.41 19.13 0.06
N VAL A 201 -7.86 18.08 0.67
CA VAL A 201 -7.60 18.05 2.11
C VAL A 201 -6.19 18.56 2.40
N THR A 202 -6.10 19.59 3.24
CA THR A 202 -4.83 20.17 3.70
C THR A 202 -4.45 19.65 5.08
N ARG A 203 -3.15 19.62 5.37
CA ARG A 203 -2.59 19.15 6.67
C ARG A 203 -2.96 17.69 7.00
N HIS A 204 -2.99 16.85 5.98
CA HIS A 204 -3.25 15.43 6.16
C HIS A 204 -1.95 14.66 6.55
N LYS A 205 -2.08 13.62 7.36
CA LYS A 205 -0.95 12.77 7.80
C LYS A 205 -0.13 12.17 6.66
N TYR A 206 -0.71 12.08 5.45
CA TYR A 206 -0.05 11.52 4.27
C TYR A 206 0.58 12.58 3.35
N ASP A 207 0.59 13.88 3.69
CA ASP A 207 1.08 14.92 2.77
C ASP A 207 2.53 14.70 2.33
N GLY A 208 3.42 14.38 3.26
CA GLY A 208 4.82 14.12 2.95
C GLY A 208 5.02 12.91 2.02
N ILE A 209 4.31 11.82 2.29
CA ILE A 209 4.39 10.62 1.45
C ILE A 209 3.68 10.82 0.10
N THR A 210 2.63 11.64 0.05
CA THR A 210 1.92 12.02 -1.18
C THR A 210 2.87 12.74 -2.13
N GLN A 211 3.56 13.79 -1.65
CA GLN A 211 4.56 14.50 -2.44
C GLN A 211 5.66 13.60 -3.00
N PHE A 212 6.07 12.57 -2.25
CA PHE A 212 7.03 11.58 -2.71
C PHE A 212 6.43 10.71 -3.83
N LYS A 213 5.24 10.13 -3.62
CA LYS A 213 4.59 9.21 -4.56
C LYS A 213 4.21 9.87 -5.87
N GLU A 214 3.71 11.09 -5.83
CA GLU A 214 3.38 11.87 -7.02
C GLU A 214 4.57 12.12 -7.96
N LYS A 215 5.81 12.08 -7.47
CA LYS A 215 7.00 12.25 -8.31
C LYS A 215 7.20 11.08 -9.28
N PHE A 216 6.59 9.93 -9.00
CA PHE A 216 6.56 8.81 -9.94
C PHE A 216 5.50 8.96 -11.04
N GLY A 217 4.68 10.01 -11.01
CA GLY A 217 3.58 10.21 -11.97
C GLY A 217 2.37 9.37 -11.65
N GLY A 218 1.64 8.98 -12.69
CA GLY A 218 0.43 8.18 -12.56
C GLY A 218 -0.81 9.01 -12.23
N LYS A 219 -1.85 8.33 -11.72
CA LYS A 219 -3.16 8.93 -11.43
C LYS A 219 -3.48 8.79 -9.95
N HIS A 220 -4.00 9.87 -9.37
CA HIS A 220 -4.67 9.84 -8.08
C HIS A 220 -6.09 9.35 -8.29
N ILE A 221 -6.46 8.24 -7.64
CA ILE A 221 -7.80 7.68 -7.67
C ILE A 221 -8.43 7.71 -6.28
N GLU A 222 -9.76 7.83 -6.24
CA GLU A 222 -10.55 7.72 -5.02
C GLU A 222 -11.43 6.48 -5.14
N LEU A 223 -11.25 5.53 -4.21
CA LEU A 223 -12.05 4.31 -4.13
C LEU A 223 -13.34 4.56 -3.35
N ILE A 224 -14.34 3.72 -3.61
CA ILE A 224 -15.64 3.81 -2.94
C ILE A 224 -15.54 3.55 -1.42
N GLY A 225 -14.49 2.84 -0.96
CA GLY A 225 -14.22 2.54 0.43
C GLY A 225 -15.03 1.38 0.99
N SER A 226 -15.12 1.34 2.32
CA SER A 226 -15.73 0.22 3.06
C SER A 226 -17.23 0.34 3.18
N TYR A 227 -17.93 -0.78 3.03
CA TYR A 227 -19.38 -0.92 3.20
C TYR A 227 -19.70 -2.13 4.08
N ASP A 228 -20.74 -2.00 4.89
CA ASP A 228 -21.18 -3.04 5.81
C ASP A 228 -22.59 -3.53 5.44
N LEU A 229 -22.76 -4.84 5.31
CA LEU A 229 -24.07 -5.49 5.26
C LEU A 229 -24.39 -5.99 6.67
N ILE A 230 -25.39 -5.40 7.29
CA ILE A 230 -25.71 -5.62 8.71
C ILE A 230 -26.74 -6.75 8.85
N PHE A 231 -26.41 -7.78 9.63
CA PHE A 231 -27.30 -8.89 9.94
C PHE A 231 -27.98 -8.75 11.31
N ALA A 232 -27.29 -8.14 12.30
CA ALA A 232 -27.80 -7.91 13.65
C ALA A 232 -27.65 -6.41 14.04
N PRO A 233 -28.64 -5.53 13.73
CA PRO A 233 -28.51 -4.09 13.90
C PRO A 233 -28.17 -3.62 15.32
N TRP A 234 -28.75 -4.23 16.32
CA TRP A 234 -28.51 -3.95 17.73
C TRP A 234 -27.05 -4.22 18.11
N LEU A 235 -26.53 -5.40 17.79
CA LEU A 235 -25.13 -5.77 18.06
C LEU A 235 -24.15 -4.91 17.26
N TYR A 236 -24.48 -4.57 16.01
CA TYR A 236 -23.68 -3.70 15.18
C TYR A 236 -23.55 -2.28 15.75
N ASN A 237 -24.64 -1.72 16.28
CA ASN A 237 -24.61 -0.41 16.92
C ASN A 237 -23.75 -0.41 18.19
N THR A 238 -23.87 -1.44 19.01
CA THR A 238 -23.01 -1.63 20.20
C THR A 238 -21.53 -1.74 19.80
N TYR A 239 -21.22 -2.58 18.81
CA TYR A 239 -19.86 -2.70 18.26
C TYR A 239 -19.31 -1.36 17.77
N LYS A 240 -20.12 -0.60 17.02
CA LYS A 240 -19.74 0.71 16.49
C LYS A 240 -19.40 1.71 17.61
N ILE A 241 -20.15 1.73 18.70
CA ILE A 241 -19.89 2.61 19.85
C ILE A 241 -18.56 2.23 20.51
N ILE A 242 -18.35 0.94 20.81
CA ILE A 242 -17.11 0.44 21.43
C ILE A 242 -15.90 0.75 20.57
N GLU A 243 -15.95 0.50 19.26
CA GLU A 243 -14.83 0.74 18.34
C GLU A 243 -14.52 2.24 18.19
N LYS A 244 -15.52 3.11 18.16
CA LYS A 244 -15.30 4.56 18.14
C LYS A 244 -14.58 5.01 19.41
N GLN A 245 -15.02 4.58 20.58
CA GLN A 245 -14.36 4.91 21.86
C GLN A 245 -12.91 4.40 21.90
N ARG A 246 -12.66 3.15 21.48
CA ARG A 246 -11.32 2.55 21.42
C ARG A 246 -10.35 3.32 20.52
N ARG A 247 -10.86 3.93 19.47
CA ARG A 247 -10.04 4.68 18.46
C ARG A 247 -9.98 6.17 18.72
N GLY A 248 -10.72 6.70 19.71
CA GLY A 248 -10.79 8.13 19.98
C GLY A 248 -11.52 8.93 18.89
N LEU A 249 -12.56 8.32 18.27
CA LEU A 249 -13.38 8.89 17.20
C LEU A 249 -14.74 9.34 17.74
#